data_839a36fa09e57d583c5e825649544b08
#
_entry.id   839a36fa09e57d583c5e825649544b08
#
_cell.length_a   1.000
_cell.length_b   1.000
_cell.length_c   1.000
_cell.angle_alpha   90.00
_cell.angle_beta   90.00
_cell.angle_gamma   90.00
#
_symmetry.space_group_name_H-M   'P 1'
#
loop_
_entity.id
_entity.type
_entity.pdbx_description
1 polymer ?
#
loop_
_entity_poly.entity_id
_entity_poly.type
_entity_poly.pdbx_seq_one_letter_code
_entity_poly.pdbx_strand_id
1 'polypeptide(L)'
;MIDDFALPEHALEEKFLAATGPGGQNVNKVATAVQLRLNVFALRLLPHVYTRLKQLAGSKWTNEGEIIINAKSFRTQEQNRADARARLVDMIVKAHHAPARRIKTKPTRTGKEKRLEGKSIRSDVKKGRGKVDFD
;
A
#
# COMPACT_ATOMS: atom_id res chain seq x y z
N MET A 1 -5.51 8.35 -21.59
CA MET A 1 -4.77 9.21 -20.65
C MET A 1 -5.64 9.35 -19.41
N ILE A 2 -5.19 8.76 -18.29
CA ILE A 2 -5.95 8.72 -17.00
C ILE A 2 -5.29 9.73 -16.03
N ASP A 3 -4.26 10.43 -16.50
CA ASP A 3 -3.43 11.29 -15.65
C ASP A 3 -4.12 12.59 -15.21
N ASP A 4 -5.31 12.88 -15.76
CA ASP A 4 -6.11 14.07 -15.43
C ASP A 4 -7.45 13.67 -14.77
N PHE A 5 -7.38 12.74 -13.80
CA PHE A 5 -8.56 12.33 -13.05
C PHE A 5 -8.99 13.44 -12.08
N ALA A 6 -9.98 14.22 -12.50
CA ALA A 6 -10.59 15.22 -11.64
C ALA A 6 -11.47 14.55 -10.57
N LEU A 7 -11.14 14.77 -9.30
CA LEU A 7 -11.96 14.30 -8.19
C LEU A 7 -13.28 15.09 -8.15
N PRO A 8 -14.43 14.41 -8.13
CA PRO A 8 -15.71 15.11 -8.00
C PRO A 8 -15.85 15.72 -6.60
N GLU A 9 -15.98 17.02 -6.52
CA GLU A 9 -16.05 17.76 -5.24
C GLU A 9 -17.20 17.27 -4.34
N HIS A 10 -18.32 16.84 -4.93
CA HIS A 10 -19.46 16.33 -4.15
C HIS A 10 -19.19 14.99 -3.44
N ALA A 11 -18.14 14.27 -3.84
CA ALA A 11 -17.71 13.02 -3.21
C ALA A 11 -16.66 13.25 -2.10
N LEU A 12 -16.17 14.47 -1.97
CA LEU A 12 -15.10 14.85 -1.04
C LEU A 12 -15.65 15.60 0.16
N GLU A 13 -15.13 15.24 1.34
CA GLU A 13 -15.31 15.98 2.57
C GLU A 13 -13.93 16.32 3.14
N GLU A 14 -13.68 17.59 3.43
CA GLU A 14 -12.43 18.05 4.02
C GLU A 14 -12.65 18.51 5.45
N LYS A 15 -11.86 18.00 6.38
CA LYS A 15 -11.82 18.45 7.77
C LYS A 15 -10.43 18.95 8.11
N PHE A 16 -10.39 20.08 8.76
CA PHE A 16 -9.14 20.68 9.23
C PHE A 16 -8.93 20.32 10.70
N LEU A 17 -7.78 19.76 11.00
CA LEU A 17 -7.44 19.26 12.32
C LEU A 17 -6.23 20.01 12.86
N ALA A 18 -6.17 20.22 14.18
CA ALA A 18 -4.96 20.68 14.82
C ALA A 18 -3.83 19.67 14.57
N ALA A 19 -2.68 20.14 14.11
CA ALA A 19 -1.51 19.30 13.95
C ALA A 19 -0.98 18.89 15.32
N THR A 20 -1.08 17.62 15.67
CA THR A 20 -0.47 17.05 16.87
C THR A 20 0.96 16.58 16.55
N GLY A 21 1.95 17.13 17.21
CA GLY A 21 3.35 16.74 17.02
C GLY A 21 4.27 17.40 18.05
N PRO A 22 5.47 16.87 18.28
CA PRO A 22 6.49 17.50 19.11
C PRO A 22 7.04 18.73 18.36
N GLY A 23 6.56 19.92 18.70
CA GLY A 23 7.04 21.15 18.12
C GLY A 23 6.36 22.34 18.74
N GLY A 24 7.09 23.42 18.91
CA GLY A 24 6.84 24.63 19.68
C GLY A 24 5.38 25.12 19.79
N GLN A 25 5.17 26.14 20.58
CA GLN A 25 3.87 26.63 21.05
C GLN A 25 2.83 26.95 19.96
N ASN A 26 3.22 27.11 18.69
CA ASN A 26 2.31 27.39 17.58
C ASN A 26 1.69 26.14 16.93
N VAL A 27 2.23 24.94 17.19
CA VAL A 27 1.77 23.67 16.57
C VAL A 27 0.37 23.30 17.05
N ASN A 28 0.01 23.64 18.27
CA ASN A 28 -1.29 23.30 18.87
C ASN A 28 -2.39 24.34 18.62
N LYS A 29 -2.08 25.49 18.03
CA LYS A 29 -3.03 26.59 17.83
C LYS A 29 -3.53 26.74 16.39
N VAL A 30 -2.85 26.15 15.41
CA VAL A 30 -3.22 26.30 14.00
C VAL A 30 -3.59 24.94 13.42
N ALA A 31 -4.84 24.85 12.93
CA ALA A 31 -5.35 23.64 12.27
C ALA A 31 -4.76 23.51 10.85
N THR A 32 -3.50 23.07 10.75
CA THR A 32 -2.81 22.90 9.47
C THR A 32 -2.96 21.51 8.88
N ALA A 33 -3.29 20.50 9.69
CA ALA A 33 -3.55 19.15 9.22
C ALA A 33 -4.89 19.05 8.51
N VAL A 34 -4.92 18.31 7.40
CA VAL A 34 -6.10 18.10 6.58
C VAL A 34 -6.46 16.61 6.60
N GLN A 35 -7.70 16.32 6.94
CA GLN A 35 -8.30 15.00 6.74
C GLN A 35 -9.21 15.10 5.52
N LEU A 36 -8.86 14.38 4.46
CA LEU A 36 -9.66 14.25 3.25
C LEU A 36 -10.40 12.91 3.28
N ARG A 37 -11.71 12.97 3.13
CA ARG A 37 -12.59 11.81 3.07
C ARG A 37 -13.22 11.73 1.68
N LEU A 38 -13.12 10.59 1.03
CA LEU A 38 -13.73 10.33 -0.27
C LEU A 38 -14.80 9.24 -0.14
N ASN A 39 -16.01 9.55 -0.59
CA ASN A 39 -17.04 8.54 -0.79
C ASN A 39 -16.81 7.82 -2.13
N VAL A 40 -16.34 6.56 -2.07
CA VAL A 40 -15.96 5.79 -3.25
C VAL A 40 -17.16 5.41 -4.12
N PHE A 41 -18.35 5.25 -3.53
CA PHE A 41 -19.55 4.92 -4.30
C PHE A 41 -19.96 6.04 -5.26
N ALA A 42 -19.68 7.29 -4.92
CA ALA A 42 -19.93 8.44 -5.77
C ALA A 42 -19.12 8.41 -7.08
N LEU A 43 -17.99 7.71 -7.10
CA LEU A 43 -17.14 7.56 -8.29
C LEU A 43 -17.69 6.58 -9.31
N ARG A 44 -18.68 5.77 -8.96
CA ARG A 44 -19.29 4.74 -9.84
C ARG A 44 -18.25 3.87 -10.57
N LEU A 45 -17.25 3.41 -9.85
CA LEU A 45 -16.15 2.63 -10.40
C LEU A 45 -16.61 1.25 -10.88
N LEU A 46 -15.92 0.73 -11.89
CA LEU A 46 -16.12 -0.66 -12.32
C LEU A 46 -15.74 -1.63 -11.17
N PRO A 47 -16.42 -2.78 -11.01
CA PRO A 47 -16.21 -3.70 -9.89
C PRO A 47 -14.74 -4.10 -9.65
N HIS A 48 -13.99 -4.33 -10.72
CA HIS A 48 -12.59 -4.71 -10.64
C HIS A 48 -11.67 -3.55 -10.21
N VAL A 49 -12.02 -2.30 -10.56
CA VAL A 49 -11.32 -1.08 -10.10
C VAL A 49 -11.62 -0.84 -8.64
N TYR A 50 -12.88 -0.96 -8.24
CA TYR A 50 -13.33 -0.84 -6.85
C TYR A 50 -12.57 -1.82 -5.94
N THR A 51 -12.50 -3.09 -6.34
CA THR A 51 -11.79 -4.13 -5.57
C THR A 51 -10.31 -3.80 -5.41
N ARG A 52 -9.64 -3.35 -6.49
CA ARG A 52 -8.24 -2.93 -6.43
C ARG A 52 -8.05 -1.68 -5.57
N LEU A 53 -8.94 -0.70 -5.69
CA LEU A 53 -8.88 0.52 -4.89
C LEU A 53 -9.01 0.20 -3.39
N LYS A 54 -9.92 -0.69 -3.02
CA LYS A 54 -10.07 -1.18 -1.65
C LYS A 54 -8.79 -1.84 -1.12
N GLN A 55 -8.15 -2.68 -1.94
CA GLN A 55 -6.87 -3.31 -1.59
C GLN A 55 -5.73 -2.29 -1.42
N LEU A 56 -5.64 -1.30 -2.32
CA LEU A 56 -4.63 -0.24 -2.25
C LEU A 56 -4.84 0.70 -1.06
N ALA A 57 -6.08 1.00 -0.72
CA ALA A 57 -6.41 1.84 0.41
C ALA A 57 -6.06 1.18 1.75
N GLY A 58 -6.20 -0.15 1.87
CA GLY A 58 -5.86 -0.89 3.08
C GLY A 58 -6.52 -0.29 4.33
N SER A 59 -5.71 0.11 5.31
CA SER A 59 -6.19 0.70 6.58
C SER A 59 -6.90 2.07 6.44
N LYS A 60 -6.78 2.72 5.29
CA LYS A 60 -7.47 3.98 5.02
C LYS A 60 -8.92 3.77 4.57
N TRP A 61 -9.30 2.53 4.27
CA TRP A 61 -10.66 2.15 3.90
C TRP A 61 -11.55 2.02 5.12
N THR A 62 -12.72 2.65 5.09
CA THR A 62 -13.75 2.50 6.14
C THR A 62 -14.78 1.42 5.75
N ASN A 63 -15.51 0.91 6.73
CA ASN A 63 -16.62 -0.04 6.49
C ASN A 63 -17.78 0.58 5.70
N GLU A 64 -17.87 1.88 5.68
CA GLU A 64 -18.90 2.66 4.96
C GLU A 64 -18.56 2.86 3.47
N GLY A 65 -17.41 2.36 3.02
CA GLY A 65 -16.96 2.51 1.62
C GLY A 65 -16.33 3.87 1.32
N GLU A 66 -15.69 4.45 2.32
CA GLU A 66 -14.96 5.71 2.20
C GLU A 66 -13.46 5.49 2.35
N ILE A 67 -12.68 6.39 1.76
CA ILE A 67 -11.22 6.46 1.95
C ILE A 67 -10.90 7.72 2.75
N ILE A 68 -10.15 7.57 3.84
CA ILE A 68 -9.70 8.66 4.69
C ILE A 68 -8.19 8.84 4.56
N ILE A 69 -7.77 10.05 4.15
CA ILE A 69 -6.37 10.43 4.05
C ILE A 69 -6.09 11.60 4.99
N ASN A 70 -5.12 11.42 5.87
CA ASN A 70 -4.63 12.48 6.75
C ASN A 70 -3.31 13.03 6.21
N ALA A 71 -3.26 14.32 5.92
CA ALA A 71 -2.06 15.03 5.49
C ALA A 71 -1.66 16.07 6.54
N LYS A 72 -0.44 15.93 7.07
CA LYS A 72 0.11 16.80 8.11
C LYS A 72 1.61 17.07 7.91
N SER A 73 2.13 16.76 6.73
CA SER A 73 3.57 16.83 6.46
C SER A 73 4.08 18.24 6.20
N PHE A 74 3.21 19.14 5.82
CA PHE A 74 3.54 20.52 5.46
C PHE A 74 3.10 21.51 6.53
N ARG A 75 3.69 22.71 6.50
CA ARG A 75 3.39 23.79 7.45
C ARG A 75 2.09 24.51 7.16
N THR A 76 1.65 24.51 5.89
CA THR A 76 0.44 25.23 5.48
C THR A 76 -0.70 24.25 5.20
N GLN A 77 -1.91 24.71 5.48
CA GLN A 77 -3.14 23.97 5.22
C GLN A 77 -3.31 23.67 3.72
N GLU A 78 -3.00 24.64 2.85
CA GLU A 78 -3.10 24.48 1.41
C GLU A 78 -2.18 23.39 0.86
N GLN A 79 -0.93 23.36 1.34
CA GLN A 79 0.02 22.31 0.93
C GLN A 79 -0.42 20.92 1.42
N ASN A 80 -0.96 20.81 2.63
CA ASN A 80 -1.49 19.55 3.14
C ASN A 80 -2.74 19.11 2.36
N ARG A 81 -3.59 20.05 1.96
CA ARG A 81 -4.75 19.79 1.11
C ARG A 81 -4.33 19.26 -0.26
N ALA A 82 -3.37 19.93 -0.90
CA ALA A 82 -2.83 19.49 -2.19
C ALA A 82 -2.19 18.11 -2.10
N ASP A 83 -1.42 17.84 -1.05
CA ASP A 83 -0.80 16.54 -0.79
C ASP A 83 -1.86 15.42 -0.59
N ALA A 84 -2.90 15.68 0.21
CA ALA A 84 -3.98 14.71 0.41
C ALA A 84 -4.69 14.36 -0.90
N ARG A 85 -5.02 15.37 -1.71
CA ARG A 85 -5.65 15.20 -3.02
C ARG A 85 -4.73 14.45 -3.99
N ALA A 86 -3.45 14.79 -4.06
CA ALA A 86 -2.48 14.10 -4.91
C ALA A 86 -2.33 12.62 -4.55
N ARG A 87 -2.24 12.30 -3.27
CA ARG A 87 -2.20 10.89 -2.79
C ARG A 87 -3.46 10.11 -3.15
N LEU A 88 -4.62 10.75 -3.09
CA LEU A 88 -5.89 10.13 -3.43
C LEU A 88 -5.98 9.86 -4.93
N VAL A 89 -5.62 10.83 -5.77
CA VAL A 89 -5.58 10.69 -7.24
C VAL A 89 -4.61 9.58 -7.65
N ASP A 90 -3.39 9.55 -7.10
CA ASP A 90 -2.40 8.51 -7.37
C ASP A 90 -2.93 7.11 -7.03
N MET A 91 -3.65 6.98 -5.91
CA MET A 91 -4.26 5.71 -5.51
C MET A 91 -5.37 5.28 -6.49
N ILE A 92 -6.20 6.20 -6.96
CA ILE A 92 -7.27 5.92 -7.94
C ILE A 92 -6.67 5.55 -9.29
N VAL A 93 -5.68 6.30 -9.77
CA VAL A 93 -4.96 6.01 -11.03
C VAL A 93 -4.33 4.61 -10.98
N LYS A 94 -3.64 4.27 -9.88
CA LYS A 94 -3.09 2.92 -9.68
C LYS A 94 -4.17 1.83 -9.67
N ALA A 95 -5.36 2.11 -9.14
CA ALA A 95 -6.47 1.16 -9.15
C ALA A 95 -7.00 0.89 -10.56
N HIS A 96 -6.94 1.87 -11.45
CA HIS A 96 -7.30 1.69 -12.87
C HIS A 96 -6.28 0.84 -13.63
N HIS A 97 -5.00 0.89 -13.25
CA HIS A 97 -3.98 0.05 -13.87
C HIS A 97 -4.04 -1.39 -13.33
N ALA A 98 -4.36 -2.34 -14.21
CA ALA A 98 -4.29 -3.75 -13.84
C ALA A 98 -2.83 -4.20 -13.76
N PRO A 99 -2.39 -4.83 -12.66
CA PRO A 99 -1.06 -5.41 -12.61
C PRO A 99 -0.92 -6.50 -13.67
N ALA A 100 0.25 -6.58 -14.29
CA ALA A 100 0.53 -7.65 -15.25
C ALA A 100 0.36 -9.03 -14.59
N ARG A 101 -0.31 -9.94 -15.31
CA ARG A 101 -0.53 -11.31 -14.81
C ARG A 101 0.80 -12.00 -14.60
N ARG A 102 1.07 -12.40 -13.38
CA ARG A 102 2.29 -13.14 -13.04
C ARG A 102 2.22 -14.55 -13.65
N ILE A 103 3.07 -14.79 -14.64
CA ILE A 103 3.20 -16.12 -15.27
C ILE A 103 4.05 -16.99 -14.36
N LYS A 104 3.56 -18.20 -14.03
CA LYS A 104 4.33 -19.17 -13.25
C LYS A 104 5.55 -19.60 -14.05
N THR A 105 6.73 -19.35 -13.54
CA THR A 105 7.99 -19.80 -14.14
C THR A 105 8.43 -21.11 -13.51
N LYS A 106 9.04 -21.99 -14.33
CA LYS A 106 9.68 -23.21 -13.83
C LYS A 106 11.08 -22.87 -13.29
N PRO A 107 11.57 -23.57 -12.24
CA PRO A 107 12.94 -23.41 -11.79
C PRO A 107 13.94 -23.66 -12.93
N THR A 108 15.00 -22.90 -12.99
CA THR A 108 16.07 -23.10 -13.98
C THR A 108 16.77 -24.46 -13.77
N ARG A 109 17.39 -25.01 -14.82
CA ARG A 109 18.16 -26.23 -14.74
C ARG A 109 19.25 -26.14 -13.66
N THR A 110 20.03 -25.07 -13.68
CA THR A 110 21.07 -24.77 -12.67
C THR A 110 20.53 -24.73 -11.24
N GLY A 111 19.32 -24.14 -11.04
CA GLY A 111 18.67 -24.10 -9.73
C GLY A 111 18.27 -25.50 -9.23
N LYS A 112 17.84 -26.40 -10.14
CA LYS A 112 17.53 -27.78 -9.81
C LYS A 112 18.79 -28.55 -9.44
N GLU A 113 19.87 -28.41 -10.23
CA GLU A 113 21.15 -29.05 -10.00
C GLU A 113 21.75 -28.66 -8.64
N LYS A 114 21.83 -27.36 -8.32
CA LYS A 114 22.28 -26.87 -7.01
C LYS A 114 21.44 -27.41 -5.84
N ARG A 115 20.11 -27.53 -6.03
CA ARG A 115 19.24 -28.08 -5.00
C ARG A 115 19.51 -29.57 -4.76
N LEU A 116 19.75 -30.36 -5.84
CA LEU A 116 20.05 -31.77 -5.75
C LEU A 116 21.42 -31.97 -5.11
N GLU A 117 22.43 -31.22 -5.52
CA GLU A 117 23.76 -31.23 -4.91
C GLU A 117 23.72 -30.95 -3.40
N GLY A 118 23.02 -29.89 -2.99
CA GLY A 118 22.82 -29.57 -1.58
C GLY A 118 22.08 -30.68 -0.80
N LYS A 119 21.14 -31.38 -1.44
CA LYS A 119 20.49 -32.58 -0.84
C LYS A 119 21.45 -33.75 -0.68
N SER A 120 22.31 -34.03 -1.69
CA SER A 120 23.31 -35.09 -1.64
C SER A 120 24.28 -34.84 -0.48
N ILE A 121 24.87 -33.65 -0.40
CA ILE A 121 25.79 -33.27 0.68
C ILE A 121 25.15 -33.49 2.06
N ARG A 122 23.89 -33.01 2.24
CA ARG A 122 23.19 -33.20 3.52
C ARG A 122 22.89 -34.68 3.82
N SER A 123 22.63 -35.49 2.79
CA SER A 123 22.45 -36.93 2.95
C SER A 123 23.72 -37.60 3.43
N ASP A 124 24.85 -37.24 2.84
CA ASP A 124 26.16 -37.84 3.20
C ASP A 124 26.58 -37.45 4.63
N VAL A 125 26.35 -36.20 5.01
CA VAL A 125 26.55 -35.73 6.41
C VAL A 125 25.65 -36.51 7.38
N LYS A 126 24.40 -36.80 7.01
CA LYS A 126 23.50 -37.63 7.85
C LYS A 126 23.95 -39.07 7.95
N LYS A 127 24.42 -39.69 6.88
CA LYS A 127 24.97 -41.05 6.90
C LYS A 127 26.21 -41.14 7.80
N GLY A 128 27.07 -40.11 7.80
CA GLY A 128 28.23 -40.02 8.68
C GLY A 128 27.91 -39.87 10.17
N ARG A 129 26.65 -39.55 10.54
CA ARG A 129 26.17 -39.46 11.94
C ARG A 129 25.64 -40.79 12.49
N GLY A 130 25.86 -41.92 11.78
CA GLY A 130 25.47 -43.25 12.24
C GLY A 130 26.12 -43.60 13.60
N LYS A 131 25.49 -44.54 14.34
CA LYS A 131 25.99 -45.05 15.63
C LYS A 131 27.45 -45.41 15.50
N VAL A 132 28.28 -44.84 16.36
CA VAL A 132 29.65 -45.37 16.56
C VAL A 132 29.51 -46.63 17.40
N ASP A 133 29.74 -47.77 16.80
CA ASP A 133 29.89 -49.03 17.56
C ASP A 133 31.22 -48.90 18.32
N PHE A 134 31.14 -48.76 19.63
CA PHE A 134 32.27 -48.92 20.53
C PHE A 134 32.44 -50.41 20.80
N ASP A 135 33.41 -51.05 20.15
CA ASP A 135 33.92 -52.36 20.55
C ASP A 135 34.79 -52.20 21.81
#